data_5998820178a92264804d6afebcd8053e
#
_entry.id   5998820178a92264804d6afebcd8053e
#
_cell.length_a   1.000
_cell.length_b   1.000
_cell.length_c   1.000
_cell.angle_alpha   90.00
_cell.angle_beta   90.00
_cell.angle_gamma   90.00
#
_symmetry.space_group_name_H-M   'P 1'
#
loop_
_entity.id
_entity.type
_entity.pdbx_description
1 polymer ?
#
loop_
_entity_poly.entity_id
_entity_poly.type
_entity_poly.pdbx_seq_one_letter_code
_entity_poly.pdbx_strand_id
1 'polypeptide(L)'
;LAVVFAGWWSADPCLAVPAPVITRGPADRPYVALTFDDNYRPETALHCLRVLREREVPATIFVCGNYVRDQPAITRSLALGGFEIADHTLWHADLTKLSWGDMIEQIGGGTDAFRDLTGVRTVPLLRPPYGAVTRSVAEAAAAEGFLYIVNWDIDTNDWRGRSAGEITQTVLSQAHNGAIVLMHLSAAHTWEALPGIIDGLRKRGYELVTLSTLLKGDCRFLDVTSATPGRDAVLRLVELGLMSGYDENWFGPGDPVARAQLAKVAVLAAGLHTEDVEGVAEPSFADVVPSPRPEGGYQAYPFDYVEEAARAGIIAGSTADSGWRVFRPYETLTRLQLAQITARMARNDRGYPDPLSEEAPTFLDVPDYAVADAALVAALGLM
;
A
#
# COMPACT_ATOMS: atom_id res chain seq x y z
N LEU A 1 -4.29 -8.79 -22.55
CA LEU A 1 -2.92 -8.61 -21.98
C LEU A 1 -2.16 -7.44 -22.63
N ALA A 2 -2.38 -7.14 -23.91
CA ALA A 2 -1.65 -6.09 -24.64
C ALA A 2 -1.79 -4.66 -24.08
N VAL A 3 -2.84 -4.35 -23.33
CA VAL A 3 -3.13 -3.00 -22.85
C VAL A 3 -2.39 -2.68 -21.52
N VAL A 4 -1.83 -3.68 -20.87
CA VAL A 4 -1.38 -3.61 -19.47
C VAL A 4 0.01 -2.96 -19.30
N PHE A 5 0.89 -3.03 -20.30
CA PHE A 5 2.30 -2.68 -20.11
C PHE A 5 2.76 -1.35 -20.74
N ALA A 6 1.90 -0.66 -21.48
CA ALA A 6 2.29 0.53 -22.25
C ALA A 6 2.48 1.83 -21.44
N GLY A 7 2.22 1.84 -20.13
CA GLY A 7 2.14 3.07 -19.33
C GLY A 7 3.27 3.34 -18.32
N TRP A 8 4.30 2.53 -18.24
CA TRP A 8 5.14 2.53 -17.03
C TRP A 8 6.50 3.23 -17.11
N TRP A 9 6.86 3.94 -18.18
CA TRP A 9 8.20 4.56 -18.25
C TRP A 9 8.25 5.86 -19.03
N SER A 10 8.01 6.96 -18.34
CA SER A 10 8.68 8.23 -18.53
C SER A 10 8.46 9.12 -17.31
N ALA A 11 9.12 8.81 -16.22
CA ALA A 11 9.32 9.77 -15.16
C ALA A 11 10.67 10.45 -15.42
N ASP A 12 10.66 11.53 -16.21
CA ASP A 12 11.59 12.62 -15.97
C ASP A 12 11.49 12.97 -14.49
N PRO A 13 12.58 13.32 -13.80
CA PRO A 13 12.53 13.87 -12.45
C PRO A 13 11.94 15.28 -12.52
N CYS A 14 10.75 15.40 -13.03
CA CYS A 14 10.01 16.65 -13.15
C CYS A 14 9.18 16.79 -11.89
N LEU A 15 9.54 17.76 -11.05
CA LEU A 15 8.79 18.39 -9.96
C LEU A 15 7.59 17.56 -9.50
N ALA A 16 7.80 16.75 -8.45
CA ALA A 16 6.70 16.00 -7.85
C ALA A 16 5.52 16.95 -7.59
N VAL A 17 4.35 16.59 -8.09
CA VAL A 17 3.15 17.37 -7.79
C VAL A 17 3.00 17.36 -6.27
N PRO A 18 2.88 18.53 -5.61
CA PRO A 18 2.78 18.57 -4.16
C PRO A 18 1.63 17.68 -3.66
N ALA A 19 1.84 16.97 -2.57
CA ALA A 19 0.80 16.14 -1.97
C ALA A 19 -0.42 17.01 -1.60
N PRO A 20 -1.64 16.68 -2.07
CA PRO A 20 -2.83 17.46 -1.77
C PRO A 20 -3.15 17.44 -0.27
N VAL A 21 -3.61 18.59 0.22
CA VAL A 21 -4.04 18.77 1.61
C VAL A 21 -5.53 18.50 1.74
N ILE A 22 -5.88 17.51 2.54
CA ILE A 22 -7.26 17.09 2.81
C ILE A 22 -7.64 17.52 4.22
N THR A 23 -8.81 18.12 4.38
CA THR A 23 -9.40 18.44 5.69
C THR A 23 -10.71 17.70 5.95
N ARG A 24 -11.34 17.17 4.91
CA ARG A 24 -12.54 16.35 4.97
C ARG A 24 -12.59 15.40 3.76
N GLY A 25 -13.33 14.32 3.89
CA GLY A 25 -13.63 13.40 2.80
C GLY A 25 -14.81 13.81 1.94
N PRO A 26 -15.17 12.99 0.93
CA PRO A 26 -16.39 13.13 0.16
C PRO A 26 -17.65 13.12 1.04
N ALA A 27 -18.66 13.90 0.65
CA ALA A 27 -19.91 14.05 1.42
C ALA A 27 -21.07 13.18 0.89
N ASP A 28 -20.80 12.33 -0.07
CA ASP A 28 -21.77 11.45 -0.75
C ASP A 28 -22.25 10.27 0.11
N ARG A 29 -21.49 9.92 1.16
CA ARG A 29 -21.80 8.86 2.11
C ARG A 29 -21.80 9.36 3.55
N PRO A 30 -22.60 8.75 4.44
CA PRO A 30 -22.65 9.15 5.84
C PRO A 30 -21.43 8.61 6.62
N TYR A 31 -20.23 8.82 6.11
CA TYR A 31 -18.97 8.37 6.69
C TYR A 31 -18.35 9.43 7.59
N VAL A 32 -17.80 8.99 8.71
CA VAL A 32 -17.00 9.80 9.64
C VAL A 32 -15.73 9.03 10.00
N ALA A 33 -14.58 9.68 9.89
CA ALA A 33 -13.30 9.11 10.33
C ALA A 33 -12.93 9.64 11.72
N LEU A 34 -12.78 8.75 12.69
CA LEU A 34 -12.16 9.07 13.96
C LEU A 34 -10.65 8.89 13.83
N THR A 35 -9.90 9.97 14.04
CA THR A 35 -8.45 9.99 13.88
C THR A 35 -7.77 10.43 15.16
N PHE A 36 -6.62 9.85 15.43
CA PHE A 36 -5.90 10.06 16.68
C PHE A 36 -4.43 10.33 16.42
N ASP A 37 -3.93 11.39 17.05
CA ASP A 37 -2.52 11.72 17.08
C ASP A 37 -1.91 11.31 18.43
N ASP A 38 -0.60 11.43 18.56
CA ASP A 38 0.15 11.36 19.82
C ASP A 38 -0.02 10.09 20.68
N ASN A 39 0.85 9.14 20.47
CA ASN A 39 0.88 7.85 21.15
C ASN A 39 1.83 7.76 22.37
N TYR A 40 2.09 8.88 23.09
CA TYR A 40 3.17 8.93 24.10
C TYR A 40 2.74 8.59 25.56
N ARG A 41 1.45 8.62 25.89
CA ARG A 41 0.95 8.29 27.25
C ARG A 41 0.29 6.90 27.26
N PRO A 42 0.97 5.88 27.84
CA PRO A 42 0.47 4.51 27.75
C PRO A 42 -0.90 4.30 28.40
N GLU A 43 -1.17 4.91 29.54
CA GLU A 43 -2.40 4.69 30.28
C GLU A 43 -3.64 5.12 29.48
N THR A 44 -3.69 6.38 29.04
CA THR A 44 -4.79 6.93 28.26
C THR A 44 -4.89 6.29 26.90
N ALA A 45 -3.76 6.09 26.19
CA ALA A 45 -3.72 5.50 24.87
C ALA A 45 -4.29 4.07 24.89
N LEU A 46 -3.85 3.23 25.80
CA LEU A 46 -4.35 1.85 25.90
C LEU A 46 -5.85 1.79 26.25
N HIS A 47 -6.37 2.75 27.03
CA HIS A 47 -7.81 2.86 27.27
C HIS A 47 -8.57 3.23 25.99
N CYS A 48 -8.10 4.21 25.21
CA CYS A 48 -8.69 4.55 23.91
C CYS A 48 -8.73 3.33 22.99
N LEU A 49 -7.59 2.67 22.80
CA LEU A 49 -7.48 1.49 21.92
C LEU A 49 -8.38 0.34 22.37
N ARG A 50 -8.53 0.13 23.68
CA ARG A 50 -9.46 -0.87 24.22
C ARG A 50 -10.89 -0.55 23.85
N VAL A 51 -11.35 0.69 24.07
CA VAL A 51 -12.72 1.11 23.75
C VAL A 51 -13.01 0.95 22.26
N LEU A 52 -12.08 1.36 21.40
CA LEU A 52 -12.22 1.22 19.94
C LEU A 52 -12.37 -0.25 19.53
N ARG A 53 -11.55 -1.16 20.08
CA ARG A 53 -11.62 -2.59 19.79
C ARG A 53 -12.90 -3.23 20.32
N GLU A 54 -13.27 -2.97 21.58
CA GLU A 54 -14.48 -3.53 22.21
C GLU A 54 -15.76 -3.12 21.46
N ARG A 55 -15.71 -1.98 20.78
CA ARG A 55 -16.84 -1.47 20.00
C ARG A 55 -16.70 -1.67 18.49
N GLU A 56 -15.66 -2.38 18.08
CA GLU A 56 -15.37 -2.67 16.66
C GLU A 56 -15.39 -1.41 15.80
N VAL A 57 -14.67 -0.38 16.23
CA VAL A 57 -14.58 0.91 15.54
C VAL A 57 -13.28 0.97 14.75
N PRO A 58 -13.35 1.04 13.41
CA PRO A 58 -12.19 1.38 12.59
C PRO A 58 -11.70 2.79 12.91
N ALA A 59 -10.39 2.95 13.05
CA ALA A 59 -9.78 4.23 13.32
C ALA A 59 -8.43 4.35 12.62
N THR A 60 -8.01 5.60 12.34
CA THR A 60 -6.69 5.90 11.79
C THR A 60 -5.85 6.57 12.86
N ILE A 61 -4.66 6.01 13.10
CA ILE A 61 -3.74 6.48 14.13
C ILE A 61 -2.50 7.04 13.44
N PHE A 62 -2.22 8.31 13.70
CA PHE A 62 -1.02 8.99 13.24
C PHE A 62 0.09 8.84 14.27
N VAL A 63 1.10 8.02 13.96
CA VAL A 63 2.15 7.65 14.91
C VAL A 63 3.39 8.51 14.75
N CYS A 64 3.95 8.93 15.88
CA CYS A 64 5.22 9.65 15.94
C CYS A 64 6.36 8.66 16.25
N GLY A 65 7.46 8.71 15.49
CA GLY A 65 8.48 7.67 15.51
C GLY A 65 9.23 7.52 16.83
N ASN A 66 9.52 8.61 17.53
CA ASN A 66 10.12 8.56 18.87
C ASN A 66 9.18 7.85 19.87
N TYR A 67 7.87 8.11 19.81
CA TYR A 67 6.90 7.47 20.72
C TYR A 67 6.71 6.00 20.41
N VAL A 68 6.79 5.61 19.13
CA VAL A 68 6.79 4.20 18.72
C VAL A 68 7.92 3.43 19.41
N ARG A 69 9.12 4.02 19.43
CA ARG A 69 10.31 3.40 20.04
C ARG A 69 10.26 3.39 21.56
N ASP A 70 9.78 4.49 22.15
CA ASP A 70 9.75 4.66 23.59
C ASP A 70 8.56 3.96 24.28
N GLN A 71 7.49 3.64 23.52
CA GLN A 71 6.23 3.07 24.03
C GLN A 71 5.88 1.71 23.38
N PRO A 72 6.70 0.66 23.61
CA PRO A 72 6.50 -0.64 22.95
C PRO A 72 5.18 -1.33 23.28
N ALA A 73 4.58 -1.03 24.44
CA ALA A 73 3.28 -1.58 24.82
C ALA A 73 2.14 -1.00 23.98
N ILE A 74 2.15 0.33 23.73
CA ILE A 74 1.19 0.98 22.85
C ILE A 74 1.39 0.47 21.42
N THR A 75 2.64 0.44 20.95
CA THR A 75 3.00 0.02 19.59
C THR A 75 2.49 -1.40 19.30
N ARG A 76 2.72 -2.35 20.23
CA ARG A 76 2.16 -3.71 20.11
C ARG A 76 0.63 -3.72 20.13
N SER A 77 0.01 -2.89 20.96
CA SER A 77 -1.46 -2.81 21.03
C SER A 77 -2.07 -2.24 19.74
N LEU A 78 -1.40 -1.28 19.10
CA LEU A 78 -1.76 -0.75 17.78
C LEU A 78 -1.68 -1.85 16.71
N ALA A 79 -0.55 -2.57 16.65
CA ALA A 79 -0.35 -3.65 15.69
C ALA A 79 -1.39 -4.77 15.82
N LEU A 80 -1.70 -5.20 17.05
CA LEU A 80 -2.68 -6.25 17.34
C LEU A 80 -4.14 -5.77 17.18
N GLY A 81 -4.37 -4.46 17.22
CA GLY A 81 -5.70 -3.87 17.14
C GLY A 81 -6.27 -3.77 15.74
N GLY A 82 -5.47 -3.99 14.68
CA GLY A 82 -5.91 -3.86 13.29
C GLY A 82 -6.26 -2.42 12.89
N PHE A 83 -5.71 -1.42 13.58
CA PHE A 83 -5.91 -0.01 13.23
C PHE A 83 -5.14 0.38 11.99
N GLU A 84 -5.67 1.32 11.22
CA GLU A 84 -4.94 1.96 10.13
C GLU A 84 -3.87 2.88 10.71
N ILE A 85 -2.61 2.71 10.28
CA ILE A 85 -1.45 3.44 10.80
C ILE A 85 -0.93 4.38 9.74
N ALA A 86 -0.84 5.68 10.09
CA ALA A 86 -0.37 6.78 9.26
C ALA A 86 0.75 7.56 9.95
N ASP A 87 1.43 8.45 9.23
CA ASP A 87 2.62 9.16 9.72
C ASP A 87 2.29 10.47 10.44
N HIS A 88 2.96 10.69 11.58
CA HIS A 88 2.97 11.95 12.32
C HIS A 88 4.38 12.47 12.57
N THR A 89 5.29 12.24 11.64
CA THR A 89 6.71 12.58 11.67
C THR A 89 7.56 11.77 12.69
N LEU A 90 8.88 11.95 12.64
CA LEU A 90 9.82 11.27 13.53
C LEU A 90 9.78 11.84 14.97
N TRP A 91 9.82 13.17 15.11
CA TRP A 91 10.02 13.87 16.39
C TRP A 91 8.92 14.88 16.74
N HIS A 92 7.80 14.86 16.06
CA HIS A 92 6.72 15.85 16.22
C HIS A 92 7.21 17.31 15.99
N ALA A 93 8.10 17.50 15.02
CA ALA A 93 8.65 18.82 14.70
C ALA A 93 7.70 19.65 13.83
N ASP A 94 7.71 20.97 14.01
CA ASP A 94 7.03 21.90 13.09
C ASP A 94 7.78 21.93 11.75
N LEU A 95 7.30 21.19 10.76
CA LEU A 95 7.95 21.04 9.47
C LEU A 95 8.14 22.37 8.73
N THR A 96 7.30 23.37 8.99
CA THR A 96 7.38 24.68 8.33
C THR A 96 8.61 25.49 8.72
N LYS A 97 9.29 25.08 9.78
CA LYS A 97 10.50 25.73 10.31
C LYS A 97 11.79 25.00 9.96
N LEU A 98 11.70 23.87 9.27
CA LEU A 98 12.83 23.03 8.96
C LEU A 98 13.41 23.32 7.57
N SER A 99 14.69 22.99 7.39
CA SER A 99 15.28 22.90 6.06
C SER A 99 14.68 21.73 5.27
N TRP A 100 14.88 21.70 3.94
CA TRP A 100 14.42 20.58 3.10
C TRP A 100 14.97 19.24 3.59
N GLY A 101 16.26 19.15 3.88
CA GLY A 101 16.89 17.91 4.36
C GLY A 101 16.30 17.43 5.69
N ASP A 102 16.09 18.38 6.64
CA ASP A 102 15.49 18.05 7.92
C ASP A 102 14.00 17.63 7.77
N MET A 103 13.26 18.24 6.83
CA MET A 103 11.87 17.81 6.54
C MET A 103 11.82 16.36 6.03
N ILE A 104 12.70 15.99 5.09
CA ILE A 104 12.80 14.63 4.55
C ILE A 104 13.15 13.64 5.68
N GLU A 105 14.05 13.98 6.58
CA GLU A 105 14.38 13.13 7.75
C GLU A 105 13.18 12.92 8.70
N GLN A 106 12.32 13.93 8.83
CA GLN A 106 11.15 13.88 9.70
C GLN A 106 9.98 13.11 9.10
N ILE A 107 9.71 13.31 7.81
CA ILE A 107 8.57 12.73 7.11
C ILE A 107 8.83 11.22 6.90
N GLY A 108 7.84 10.40 7.22
CA GLY A 108 7.97 8.93 7.17
C GLY A 108 8.54 8.29 8.43
N GLY A 109 9.20 9.06 9.30
CA GLY A 109 9.87 8.53 10.48
C GLY A 109 8.96 7.83 11.49
N GLY A 110 7.68 8.20 11.54
CA GLY A 110 6.66 7.53 12.34
C GLY A 110 6.32 6.15 11.80
N THR A 111 5.96 6.10 10.55
CA THR A 111 5.57 4.86 9.85
C THR A 111 6.74 3.90 9.68
N ASP A 112 7.95 4.40 9.41
CA ASP A 112 9.15 3.57 9.32
C ASP A 112 9.46 2.90 10.66
N ALA A 113 9.47 3.67 11.76
CA ALA A 113 9.69 3.11 13.08
C ALA A 113 8.64 2.07 13.46
N PHE A 114 7.37 2.30 13.09
CA PHE A 114 6.27 1.35 13.37
C PHE A 114 6.43 0.07 12.55
N ARG A 115 6.68 0.18 11.27
CA ARG A 115 6.88 -0.95 10.35
C ARG A 115 8.10 -1.79 10.74
N ASP A 116 9.22 -1.14 11.08
CA ASP A 116 10.44 -1.82 11.52
C ASP A 116 10.23 -2.63 12.80
N LEU A 117 9.40 -2.12 13.73
CA LEU A 117 9.16 -2.75 15.01
C LEU A 117 8.10 -3.87 14.95
N THR A 118 7.13 -3.77 14.06
CA THR A 118 5.93 -4.63 14.07
C THR A 118 5.78 -5.49 12.83
N GLY A 119 6.42 -5.14 11.72
CA GLY A 119 6.18 -5.75 10.41
C GLY A 119 4.81 -5.40 9.79
N VAL A 120 3.98 -4.59 10.48
CA VAL A 120 2.65 -4.23 10.02
C VAL A 120 2.75 -3.09 9.00
N ARG A 121 2.00 -3.20 7.91
CA ARG A 121 1.92 -2.18 6.87
C ARG A 121 1.30 -0.89 7.40
N THR A 122 1.84 0.24 6.94
CA THR A 122 1.33 1.58 7.18
C THR A 122 0.77 2.18 5.88
N VAL A 123 -0.05 3.22 5.99
CA VAL A 123 -0.63 3.89 4.82
C VAL A 123 0.12 5.19 4.51
N PRO A 124 0.25 5.58 3.22
CA PRO A 124 1.00 6.78 2.81
C PRO A 124 0.16 8.06 3.00
N LEU A 125 -0.30 8.27 4.24
CA LEU A 125 -0.98 9.47 4.71
C LEU A 125 -0.11 10.16 5.75
N LEU A 126 0.13 11.46 5.58
CA LEU A 126 0.90 12.28 6.51
C LEU A 126 -0.03 13.28 7.22
N ARG A 127 0.07 13.38 8.52
CA ARG A 127 -0.45 14.53 9.26
C ARG A 127 0.72 15.30 9.86
N PRO A 128 1.02 16.51 9.36
CA PRO A 128 2.07 17.34 9.95
C PRO A 128 1.67 17.77 11.37
N PRO A 129 2.61 17.80 12.32
CA PRO A 129 2.38 18.38 13.62
C PRO A 129 1.76 19.79 13.54
N TYR A 130 0.83 20.08 14.44
CA TYR A 130 0.09 21.35 14.50
C TYR A 130 -0.80 21.64 13.29
N GLY A 131 -0.96 20.70 12.36
CA GLY A 131 -1.64 20.93 11.08
C GLY A 131 -0.91 21.94 10.18
N ALA A 132 0.36 22.21 10.46
CA ALA A 132 1.17 23.24 9.80
C ALA A 132 1.66 22.79 8.43
N VAL A 133 1.15 23.39 7.36
CA VAL A 133 1.47 23.04 5.98
C VAL A 133 1.90 24.25 5.19
N THR A 134 3.03 24.13 4.49
CA THR A 134 3.45 25.04 3.41
C THR A 134 3.56 24.25 2.11
N ARG A 135 3.77 24.95 0.99
CA ARG A 135 4.04 24.30 -0.28
C ARG A 135 5.27 23.38 -0.19
N SER A 136 6.32 23.79 0.48
CA SER A 136 7.54 22.98 0.64
C SER A 136 7.26 21.70 1.44
N VAL A 137 6.42 21.75 2.49
CA VAL A 137 5.98 20.56 3.23
C VAL A 137 5.21 19.60 2.32
N ALA A 138 4.33 20.13 1.45
CA ALA A 138 3.56 19.30 0.52
C ALA A 138 4.44 18.68 -0.58
N GLU A 139 5.45 19.40 -1.05
CA GLU A 139 6.46 18.90 -2.00
C GLU A 139 7.34 17.82 -1.35
N ALA A 140 7.77 18.02 -0.10
CA ALA A 140 8.56 17.04 0.65
C ALA A 140 7.75 15.76 0.94
N ALA A 141 6.48 15.89 1.32
CA ALA A 141 5.59 14.74 1.52
C ALA A 141 5.44 13.92 0.22
N ALA A 142 5.25 14.59 -0.93
CA ALA A 142 5.17 13.90 -2.22
C ALA A 142 6.50 13.23 -2.60
N ALA A 143 7.65 13.85 -2.30
CA ALA A 143 8.97 13.27 -2.55
C ALA A 143 9.21 11.99 -1.73
N GLU A 144 8.67 11.92 -0.51
CA GLU A 144 8.70 10.74 0.36
C GLU A 144 7.57 9.72 0.08
N GLY A 145 6.79 9.92 -1.01
CA GLY A 145 5.77 8.98 -1.45
C GLY A 145 4.43 9.08 -0.72
N PHE A 146 4.21 10.14 0.06
CA PHE A 146 2.91 10.37 0.69
C PHE A 146 1.89 10.88 -0.33
N LEU A 147 0.73 10.23 -0.38
CA LEU A 147 -0.35 10.56 -1.32
C LEU A 147 -1.17 11.78 -0.88
N TYR A 148 -1.35 11.92 0.42
CA TYR A 148 -2.14 13.00 1.00
C TYR A 148 -1.52 13.52 2.29
N ILE A 149 -1.62 14.84 2.49
CA ILE A 149 -1.51 15.47 3.80
C ILE A 149 -2.93 15.57 4.35
N VAL A 150 -3.17 14.97 5.52
CA VAL A 150 -4.52 14.86 6.09
C VAL A 150 -4.60 15.66 7.39
N ASN A 151 -5.24 16.82 7.34
CA ASN A 151 -5.65 17.59 8.49
C ASN A 151 -7.06 17.15 8.95
N TRP A 152 -7.87 18.02 9.50
CA TRP A 152 -9.19 17.75 10.06
C TRP A 152 -10.13 18.92 9.83
N ASP A 153 -11.41 18.69 10.01
CA ASP A 153 -12.42 19.75 10.07
C ASP A 153 -13.21 19.76 11.38
N ILE A 154 -13.07 18.73 12.22
CA ILE A 154 -13.60 18.73 13.59
C ILE A 154 -12.42 18.60 14.57
N ASP A 155 -12.09 19.70 15.26
CA ASP A 155 -11.08 19.72 16.32
C ASP A 155 -11.76 19.62 17.68
N THR A 156 -11.50 18.53 18.38
CA THR A 156 -12.05 18.31 19.74
C THR A 156 -11.40 19.18 20.79
N ASN A 157 -10.18 19.66 20.56
CA ASN A 157 -9.33 20.33 21.53
C ASN A 157 -9.18 19.53 22.84
N ASP A 158 -9.20 18.20 22.78
CA ASP A 158 -9.14 17.29 23.91
C ASP A 158 -7.82 17.40 24.68
N TRP A 159 -6.72 17.72 24.00
CA TRP A 159 -5.41 17.96 24.58
C TRP A 159 -5.37 19.15 25.55
N ARG A 160 -6.36 20.04 25.51
CA ARG A 160 -6.48 21.19 26.44
C ARG A 160 -7.16 20.81 27.78
N GLY A 161 -7.36 19.54 28.05
CA GLY A 161 -7.97 19.06 29.27
C GLY A 161 -9.50 19.24 29.33
N ARG A 162 -10.16 19.29 28.15
CA ARG A 162 -11.62 19.32 28.07
C ARG A 162 -12.22 18.04 28.67
N SER A 163 -13.38 18.19 29.28
CA SER A 163 -14.14 17.05 29.83
C SER A 163 -14.66 16.13 28.73
N ALA A 164 -14.93 14.88 29.05
CA ALA A 164 -15.50 13.90 28.13
C ALA A 164 -16.84 14.39 27.52
N GLY A 165 -17.66 15.09 28.32
CA GLY A 165 -18.93 15.69 27.83
C GLY A 165 -18.71 16.77 26.76
N GLU A 166 -17.74 17.67 26.97
CA GLU A 166 -17.42 18.73 25.99
C GLU A 166 -16.82 18.16 24.70
N ILE A 167 -15.94 17.15 24.80
CA ILE A 167 -15.39 16.45 23.65
C ILE A 167 -16.51 15.79 22.84
N THR A 168 -17.37 15.03 23.51
CA THR A 168 -18.55 14.38 22.91
C THR A 168 -19.46 15.39 22.23
N GLN A 169 -19.80 16.48 22.91
CA GLN A 169 -20.68 17.53 22.39
C GLN A 169 -20.07 18.19 21.13
N THR A 170 -18.75 18.46 21.13
CA THR A 170 -18.05 19.03 19.97
C THR A 170 -18.21 18.13 18.75
N VAL A 171 -17.89 16.84 18.87
CA VAL A 171 -18.02 15.90 17.75
C VAL A 171 -19.47 15.83 17.28
N LEU A 172 -20.39 15.56 18.20
CA LEU A 172 -21.78 15.37 17.81
C LEU A 172 -22.46 16.62 17.23
N SER A 173 -22.10 17.82 17.66
CA SER A 173 -22.68 19.06 17.11
C SER A 173 -22.13 19.44 15.73
N GLN A 174 -20.92 19.00 15.39
CA GLN A 174 -20.25 19.33 14.13
C GLN A 174 -20.25 18.19 13.11
N ALA A 175 -20.67 16.99 13.50
CA ALA A 175 -20.67 15.82 12.64
C ALA A 175 -21.47 16.03 11.35
N HIS A 176 -20.87 15.67 10.23
CA HIS A 176 -21.43 15.68 8.88
C HIS A 176 -20.79 14.57 8.02
N ASN A 177 -21.36 14.29 6.85
CA ASN A 177 -20.80 13.35 5.90
C ASN A 177 -19.39 13.78 5.48
N GLY A 178 -18.44 12.87 5.57
CA GLY A 178 -17.06 13.13 5.21
C GLY A 178 -16.20 13.76 6.31
N ALA A 179 -16.74 13.91 7.53
CA ALA A 179 -16.02 14.54 8.64
C ALA A 179 -14.75 13.76 9.04
N ILE A 180 -13.67 14.50 9.30
CA ILE A 180 -12.41 14.01 9.87
C ILE A 180 -12.24 14.61 11.26
N VAL A 181 -12.34 13.76 12.28
CA VAL A 181 -12.29 14.18 13.68
C VAL A 181 -10.90 14.03 14.23
N LEU A 182 -10.28 15.13 14.71
CA LEU A 182 -9.01 15.09 15.43
C LEU A 182 -9.24 14.84 16.92
N MET A 183 -8.54 13.83 17.42
CA MET A 183 -8.40 13.50 18.84
C MET A 183 -6.93 13.08 19.11
N HIS A 184 -6.59 12.94 20.39
CA HIS A 184 -5.26 12.50 20.82
C HIS A 184 -5.37 11.28 21.73
N LEU A 185 -4.62 10.22 21.44
CA LEU A 185 -4.58 9.02 22.29
C LEU A 185 -4.11 9.35 23.71
N SER A 186 -3.26 10.36 23.83
CA SER A 186 -2.63 10.79 25.08
C SER A 186 -3.44 11.81 25.88
N ALA A 187 -4.57 12.30 25.36
CA ALA A 187 -5.42 13.26 26.09
C ALA A 187 -6.19 12.60 27.23
N ALA A 188 -6.37 13.32 28.32
CA ALA A 188 -6.83 12.77 29.60
C ALA A 188 -8.22 12.13 29.53
N HIS A 189 -9.16 12.74 28.80
CA HIS A 189 -10.59 12.39 28.80
C HIS A 189 -11.11 11.85 27.46
N THR A 190 -10.26 11.63 26.48
CA THR A 190 -10.66 11.14 25.15
C THR A 190 -11.28 9.75 25.26
N TRP A 191 -10.63 8.83 25.98
CA TRP A 191 -11.15 7.48 26.17
C TRP A 191 -12.53 7.45 26.87
N GLU A 192 -12.81 8.39 27.77
CA GLU A 192 -14.11 8.53 28.46
C GLU A 192 -15.18 9.09 27.50
N ALA A 193 -14.79 9.93 26.53
CA ALA A 193 -15.69 10.51 25.55
C ALA A 193 -16.07 9.52 24.44
N LEU A 194 -15.18 8.59 24.08
CA LEU A 194 -15.37 7.67 22.96
C LEU A 194 -16.69 6.92 22.97
N PRO A 195 -17.18 6.31 24.07
CA PRO A 195 -18.47 5.63 24.06
C PRO A 195 -19.62 6.54 23.63
N GLY A 196 -19.69 7.77 24.15
CA GLY A 196 -20.73 8.74 23.82
C GLY A 196 -20.63 9.23 22.36
N ILE A 197 -19.41 9.43 21.85
CA ILE A 197 -19.15 9.81 20.45
C ILE A 197 -19.65 8.68 19.52
N ILE A 198 -19.21 7.44 19.75
CA ILE A 198 -19.52 6.28 18.91
C ILE A 198 -21.02 6.05 18.85
N ASP A 199 -21.66 5.97 20.02
CA ASP A 199 -23.12 5.72 20.12
C ASP A 199 -23.92 6.87 19.50
N GLY A 200 -23.49 8.12 19.73
CA GLY A 200 -24.13 9.30 19.19
C GLY A 200 -24.03 9.42 17.67
N LEU A 201 -22.90 9.10 17.06
CA LEU A 201 -22.69 9.08 15.62
C LEU A 201 -23.49 7.95 14.97
N ARG A 202 -23.39 6.72 15.50
CA ARG A 202 -24.16 5.57 15.00
C ARG A 202 -25.68 5.81 15.07
N LYS A 203 -26.17 6.39 16.17
CA LYS A 203 -27.59 6.76 16.32
C LYS A 203 -28.06 7.77 15.25
N ARG A 204 -27.18 8.59 14.74
CA ARG A 204 -27.46 9.56 13.66
C ARG A 204 -27.29 8.96 12.26
N GLY A 205 -26.97 7.67 12.16
CA GLY A 205 -26.82 6.98 10.90
C GLY A 205 -25.44 7.12 10.26
N TYR A 206 -24.43 7.64 10.98
CA TYR A 206 -23.06 7.67 10.48
C TYR A 206 -22.39 6.30 10.62
N GLU A 207 -21.65 5.93 9.59
CA GLU A 207 -20.74 4.80 9.60
C GLU A 207 -19.33 5.30 9.93
N LEU A 208 -18.70 4.65 10.90
CA LEU A 208 -17.33 4.96 11.31
C LEU A 208 -16.37 4.17 10.43
N VAL A 209 -15.45 4.85 9.77
CA VAL A 209 -14.53 4.26 8.80
C VAL A 209 -13.10 4.76 9.01
N THR A 210 -12.11 4.08 8.41
CA THR A 210 -10.74 4.58 8.33
C THR A 210 -10.65 5.75 7.34
N LEU A 211 -9.55 6.52 7.41
CA LEU A 211 -9.28 7.58 6.42
C LEU A 211 -9.16 7.01 5.00
N SER A 212 -8.50 5.87 4.83
CA SER A 212 -8.40 5.25 3.50
C SER A 212 -9.77 4.92 2.92
N THR A 213 -10.67 4.38 3.71
CA THR A 213 -12.05 4.11 3.29
C THR A 213 -12.82 5.40 3.01
N LEU A 214 -12.67 6.41 3.87
CA LEU A 214 -13.31 7.72 3.69
C LEU A 214 -12.88 8.40 2.39
N LEU A 215 -11.56 8.46 2.15
CA LEU A 215 -10.98 9.19 1.02
C LEU A 215 -11.11 8.44 -0.31
N LYS A 216 -11.18 7.11 -0.27
CA LYS A 216 -11.35 6.29 -1.46
C LYS A 216 -12.68 6.60 -2.18
N GLY A 217 -13.75 6.88 -1.46
CA GLY A 217 -15.09 7.09 -2.04
C GLY A 217 -15.51 5.89 -2.90
N ASP A 218 -15.83 6.15 -4.17
CA ASP A 218 -16.20 5.11 -5.14
C ASP A 218 -15.01 4.51 -5.92
N CYS A 219 -13.78 4.97 -5.65
CA CYS A 219 -12.58 4.40 -6.28
C CYS A 219 -12.34 2.98 -5.77
N ARG A 220 -11.80 2.11 -6.64
CA ARG A 220 -11.42 0.74 -6.24
C ARG A 220 -10.29 0.74 -5.21
N PHE A 221 -9.29 1.60 -5.44
CA PHE A 221 -8.13 1.79 -4.55
C PHE A 221 -7.85 3.28 -4.39
N LEU A 222 -7.37 3.69 -3.23
CA LEU A 222 -7.06 5.08 -2.93
C LEU A 222 -5.85 5.60 -3.73
N ASP A 223 -4.87 4.73 -3.98
CA ASP A 223 -3.63 5.03 -4.69
C ASP A 223 -3.69 4.79 -6.21
N VAL A 224 -4.86 4.43 -6.75
CA VAL A 224 -5.09 4.27 -8.19
C VAL A 224 -6.05 5.36 -8.66
N THR A 225 -5.51 6.54 -8.87
CA THR A 225 -6.26 7.76 -9.26
C THR A 225 -6.34 7.91 -10.79
N SER A 226 -7.05 8.92 -11.27
CA SER A 226 -7.07 9.28 -12.70
C SER A 226 -5.70 9.67 -13.25
N ALA A 227 -4.77 10.07 -12.39
CA ALA A 227 -3.40 10.42 -12.75
C ALA A 227 -2.44 9.21 -12.71
N THR A 228 -2.86 8.07 -12.20
CA THR A 228 -2.00 6.88 -12.09
C THR A 228 -1.73 6.30 -13.49
N PRO A 229 -0.46 6.23 -13.93
CA PRO A 229 -0.12 5.58 -15.19
C PRO A 229 -0.59 4.13 -15.20
N GLY A 230 -1.24 3.71 -16.29
CA GLY A 230 -1.77 2.35 -16.40
C GLY A 230 -2.99 2.03 -15.52
N ARG A 231 -3.68 3.05 -14.99
CA ARG A 231 -4.88 2.89 -14.14
C ARG A 231 -5.88 1.85 -14.70
N ASP A 232 -6.26 1.99 -15.97
CA ASP A 232 -7.27 1.12 -16.56
C ASP A 232 -6.77 -0.33 -16.68
N ALA A 233 -5.48 -0.52 -16.89
CA ALA A 233 -4.82 -1.81 -16.87
C ALA A 233 -4.86 -2.44 -15.47
N VAL A 234 -4.53 -1.68 -14.43
CA VAL A 234 -4.62 -2.13 -13.02
C VAL A 234 -6.05 -2.58 -12.71
N LEU A 235 -7.04 -1.72 -12.98
CA LEU A 235 -8.44 -2.04 -12.71
C LEU A 235 -8.91 -3.28 -13.49
N ARG A 236 -8.47 -3.43 -14.74
CA ARG A 236 -8.80 -4.59 -15.56
C ARG A 236 -8.18 -5.89 -15.04
N LEU A 237 -6.92 -5.86 -14.58
CA LEU A 237 -6.27 -7.02 -13.98
C LEU A 237 -6.94 -7.45 -12.67
N VAL A 238 -7.38 -6.49 -11.88
CA VAL A 238 -8.11 -6.75 -10.63
C VAL A 238 -9.50 -7.33 -10.92
N GLU A 239 -10.22 -6.78 -11.90
CA GLU A 239 -11.53 -7.30 -12.34
C GLU A 239 -11.44 -8.75 -12.82
N LEU A 240 -10.38 -9.09 -13.55
CA LEU A 240 -10.11 -10.44 -14.04
C LEU A 240 -9.58 -11.39 -12.94
N GLY A 241 -9.35 -10.91 -11.71
CA GLY A 241 -8.79 -11.71 -10.63
C GLY A 241 -7.31 -12.09 -10.81
N LEU A 242 -6.62 -11.46 -11.76
CA LEU A 242 -5.20 -11.74 -12.06
C LEU A 242 -4.26 -11.04 -11.08
N MET A 243 -4.70 -9.92 -10.51
CA MET A 243 -4.01 -9.17 -9.46
C MET A 243 -4.98 -8.81 -8.34
N SER A 244 -4.43 -8.62 -7.15
CA SER A 244 -5.14 -8.00 -6.03
C SER A 244 -4.29 -6.88 -5.47
N GLY A 245 -4.90 -5.91 -4.79
CA GLY A 245 -4.17 -4.96 -3.96
C GLY A 245 -3.58 -5.63 -2.72
N TYR A 246 -2.85 -4.88 -1.95
CA TYR A 246 -2.40 -5.31 -0.61
C TYR A 246 -3.58 -5.51 0.33
N ASP A 247 -4.60 -4.66 0.18
CA ASP A 247 -5.88 -4.72 0.86
C ASP A 247 -6.99 -4.10 -0.02
N GLU A 248 -8.17 -3.88 0.56
CA GLU A 248 -9.32 -3.31 -0.16
C GLU A 248 -9.14 -1.83 -0.56
N ASN A 249 -8.17 -1.12 0.01
CA ASN A 249 -7.94 0.30 -0.21
C ASN A 249 -6.67 0.60 -1.01
N TRP A 250 -5.67 -0.29 -0.99
CA TRP A 250 -4.33 -0.04 -1.48
C TRP A 250 -3.88 -1.07 -2.51
N PHE A 251 -3.45 -0.60 -3.68
CA PHE A 251 -2.91 -1.43 -4.75
C PHE A 251 -1.38 -1.45 -4.78
N GLY A 252 -0.72 -0.32 -4.55
CA GLY A 252 0.73 -0.14 -4.67
C GLY A 252 1.20 -0.01 -6.13
N PRO A 253 0.65 0.91 -6.95
CA PRO A 253 0.99 0.99 -8.38
C PRO A 253 2.44 1.39 -8.65
N GLY A 254 3.11 2.01 -7.69
CA GLY A 254 4.52 2.38 -7.76
C GLY A 254 5.48 1.35 -7.17
N ASP A 255 4.97 0.31 -6.54
CA ASP A 255 5.82 -0.65 -5.85
C ASP A 255 6.58 -1.56 -6.83
N PRO A 256 7.83 -1.92 -6.52
CA PRO A 256 8.58 -2.87 -7.30
C PRO A 256 7.90 -4.24 -7.34
N VAL A 257 7.82 -4.85 -8.52
CA VAL A 257 7.23 -6.18 -8.68
C VAL A 257 8.29 -7.26 -8.48
N ALA A 258 8.05 -8.17 -7.54
CA ALA A 258 8.90 -9.33 -7.33
C ALA A 258 8.69 -10.39 -8.43
N ARG A 259 9.72 -11.17 -8.70
CA ARG A 259 9.68 -12.24 -9.72
C ARG A 259 8.58 -13.27 -9.46
N ALA A 260 8.34 -13.63 -8.20
CA ALA A 260 7.25 -14.54 -7.82
C ALA A 260 5.86 -13.96 -8.06
N GLN A 261 5.69 -12.65 -7.88
CA GLN A 261 4.41 -11.98 -8.18
C GLN A 261 4.08 -12.05 -9.68
N LEU A 262 5.09 -11.81 -10.54
CA LEU A 262 4.87 -11.97 -11.98
C LEU A 262 4.59 -13.41 -12.37
N ALA A 263 5.28 -14.41 -11.78
CA ALA A 263 4.99 -15.83 -12.03
C ALA A 263 3.52 -16.15 -11.72
N LYS A 264 3.00 -15.67 -10.59
CA LYS A 264 1.58 -15.80 -10.23
C LYS A 264 0.65 -15.17 -11.28
N VAL A 265 0.91 -13.93 -11.65
CA VAL A 265 0.09 -13.23 -12.67
C VAL A 265 0.14 -13.97 -14.01
N ALA A 266 1.30 -14.46 -14.41
CA ALA A 266 1.49 -15.17 -15.66
C ALA A 266 0.71 -16.51 -15.70
N VAL A 267 0.77 -17.30 -14.63
CA VAL A 267 0.02 -18.55 -14.47
C VAL A 267 -1.50 -18.30 -14.56
N LEU A 268 -1.99 -17.33 -13.78
CA LEU A 268 -3.41 -16.98 -13.78
C LEU A 268 -3.87 -16.43 -15.14
N ALA A 269 -3.07 -15.59 -15.79
CA ALA A 269 -3.39 -15.04 -17.09
C ALA A 269 -3.37 -16.07 -18.22
N ALA A 270 -2.55 -17.11 -18.11
CA ALA A 270 -2.53 -18.24 -19.03
C ALA A 270 -3.64 -19.27 -18.76
N GLY A 271 -4.45 -19.07 -17.71
CA GLY A 271 -5.51 -20.03 -17.32
C GLY A 271 -4.97 -21.37 -16.82
N LEU A 272 -3.73 -21.37 -16.31
CA LEU A 272 -3.07 -22.57 -15.79
C LEU A 272 -3.50 -22.83 -14.33
N HIS A 273 -3.48 -24.10 -13.94
CA HIS A 273 -3.90 -24.55 -12.61
C HIS A 273 -2.72 -25.05 -11.80
N THR A 274 -2.57 -24.53 -10.58
CA THR A 274 -1.48 -24.92 -9.67
C THR A 274 -1.69 -26.29 -9.00
N GLU A 275 -2.84 -26.91 -9.15
CA GLU A 275 -3.14 -28.27 -8.67
C GLU A 275 -2.26 -29.31 -9.36
N ASP A 276 -1.81 -29.05 -10.58
CA ASP A 276 -0.96 -29.93 -11.37
C ASP A 276 0.47 -30.10 -10.83
N VAL A 277 0.87 -29.23 -9.88
CA VAL A 277 2.20 -29.31 -9.23
C VAL A 277 2.15 -29.91 -7.82
N GLU A 278 1.00 -30.43 -7.41
CA GLU A 278 0.86 -31.14 -6.13
C GLU A 278 1.76 -32.41 -6.12
N GLY A 279 2.66 -32.47 -5.14
CA GLY A 279 3.52 -33.63 -4.96
C GLY A 279 4.76 -33.67 -5.85
N VAL A 280 5.17 -32.56 -6.45
CA VAL A 280 6.45 -32.45 -7.16
C VAL A 280 7.58 -32.81 -6.21
N ALA A 281 8.24 -33.95 -6.48
CA ALA A 281 9.32 -34.47 -5.63
C ALA A 281 10.64 -33.72 -5.82
N GLU A 282 10.87 -33.18 -7.02
CA GLU A 282 12.08 -32.43 -7.37
C GLU A 282 11.70 -31.04 -7.87
N PRO A 283 11.87 -29.99 -7.04
CA PRO A 283 11.61 -28.61 -7.44
C PRO A 283 12.45 -28.17 -8.64
N SER A 284 11.89 -27.38 -9.53
CA SER A 284 12.57 -26.80 -10.70
C SER A 284 13.72 -25.87 -10.31
N PHE A 285 13.65 -25.30 -9.11
CA PHE A 285 14.63 -24.33 -8.57
C PHE A 285 14.99 -24.64 -7.12
N ALA A 286 16.28 -24.59 -6.80
CA ALA A 286 16.80 -24.93 -5.49
C ALA A 286 16.42 -23.93 -4.37
N ASP A 287 16.07 -22.70 -4.74
CA ASP A 287 15.73 -21.60 -3.84
C ASP A 287 14.20 -21.35 -3.71
N VAL A 288 13.38 -22.21 -4.31
CA VAL A 288 11.93 -22.18 -4.19
C VAL A 288 11.48 -23.50 -3.57
N VAL A 289 11.27 -23.49 -2.28
CA VAL A 289 10.89 -24.67 -1.51
C VAL A 289 9.41 -24.66 -1.16
N PRO A 290 8.74 -25.83 -1.16
CA PRO A 290 7.36 -25.93 -0.73
C PRO A 290 7.22 -25.53 0.74
N SER A 291 6.33 -24.59 1.02
CA SER A 291 5.94 -24.28 2.39
C SER A 291 4.86 -25.26 2.86
N PRO A 292 4.83 -25.67 4.16
CA PRO A 292 3.73 -26.46 4.69
C PRO A 292 2.41 -25.72 4.45
N ARG A 293 1.44 -26.38 3.83
CA ARG A 293 0.11 -25.80 3.63
C ARG A 293 -0.56 -25.68 5.00
N PRO A 294 -1.13 -24.51 5.35
CA PRO A 294 -2.03 -24.43 6.48
C PRO A 294 -3.21 -25.40 6.24
N GLU A 295 -3.69 -26.05 7.28
CA GLU A 295 -4.94 -26.85 7.21
C GLU A 295 -6.05 -25.94 6.68
N GLY A 296 -6.51 -26.17 5.43
CA GLY A 296 -7.51 -25.35 4.78
C GLY A 296 -7.29 -25.12 3.28
N GLY A 297 -6.24 -25.64 2.67
CA GLY A 297 -6.16 -25.76 1.21
C GLY A 297 -5.74 -24.51 0.44
N TYR A 298 -5.05 -23.57 1.05
CA TYR A 298 -4.45 -22.44 0.31
C TYR A 298 -3.21 -22.91 -0.44
N GLN A 299 -3.07 -22.42 -1.71
CA GLN A 299 -1.92 -22.64 -2.56
C GLN A 299 -0.64 -22.14 -1.89
N ALA A 300 0.43 -22.93 -1.96
CA ALA A 300 1.71 -22.55 -1.35
C ALA A 300 2.41 -21.50 -2.21
N TYR A 301 2.13 -20.22 -1.95
CA TYR A 301 2.86 -19.12 -2.57
C TYR A 301 4.26 -18.98 -1.94
N PRO A 302 5.35 -18.81 -2.75
CA PRO A 302 5.36 -18.71 -4.22
C PRO A 302 5.50 -20.03 -4.97
N PHE A 303 5.71 -21.14 -4.27
CA PHE A 303 6.14 -22.44 -4.84
C PHE A 303 5.23 -22.91 -6.00
N ASP A 304 3.94 -23.07 -5.76
CA ASP A 304 3.02 -23.63 -6.73
C ASP A 304 2.98 -22.81 -8.04
N TYR A 305 2.99 -21.50 -7.94
CA TYR A 305 2.99 -20.64 -9.13
C TYR A 305 4.32 -20.64 -9.88
N VAL A 306 5.43 -20.70 -9.17
CA VAL A 306 6.77 -20.74 -9.79
C VAL A 306 6.97 -22.08 -10.49
N GLU A 307 6.61 -23.19 -9.88
CA GLU A 307 6.71 -24.52 -10.51
C GLU A 307 5.82 -24.63 -11.74
N GLU A 308 4.55 -24.18 -11.66
CA GLU A 308 3.65 -24.23 -12.80
C GLU A 308 4.13 -23.32 -13.95
N ALA A 309 4.62 -22.13 -13.65
CA ALA A 309 5.20 -21.24 -14.66
C ALA A 309 6.46 -21.83 -15.31
N ALA A 310 7.28 -22.57 -14.55
CA ALA A 310 8.47 -23.26 -15.06
C ALA A 310 8.05 -24.45 -15.96
N ARG A 311 7.10 -25.26 -15.53
CA ARG A 311 6.56 -26.40 -16.30
C ARG A 311 5.95 -25.95 -17.63
N ALA A 312 5.23 -24.83 -17.61
CA ALA A 312 4.66 -24.22 -18.81
C ALA A 312 5.70 -23.48 -19.69
N GLY A 313 6.98 -23.45 -19.32
CA GLY A 313 8.03 -22.77 -20.08
C GLY A 313 7.96 -21.25 -20.07
N ILE A 314 7.14 -20.68 -19.21
CA ILE A 314 6.97 -19.21 -19.07
C ILE A 314 8.18 -18.59 -18.39
N ILE A 315 8.75 -19.26 -17.39
CA ILE A 315 9.95 -18.82 -16.69
C ILE A 315 11.07 -19.86 -16.81
N ALA A 316 12.33 -19.40 -16.78
CA ALA A 316 13.49 -20.26 -16.95
C ALA A 316 14.44 -20.29 -15.75
N GLY A 317 14.42 -19.26 -14.89
CA GLY A 317 15.41 -19.08 -13.83
C GLY A 317 16.82 -18.79 -14.38
N SER A 318 17.82 -18.98 -13.53
CA SER A 318 19.25 -18.87 -13.87
C SER A 318 20.03 -19.97 -13.19
N THR A 319 21.29 -20.18 -13.60
CA THR A 319 22.21 -21.12 -12.92
C THR A 319 23.07 -20.31 -11.95
N ALA A 320 23.10 -20.71 -10.69
CA ALA A 320 23.98 -20.13 -9.69
C ALA A 320 25.44 -20.68 -9.83
N ASP A 321 26.40 -20.05 -9.18
CA ASP A 321 27.81 -20.49 -9.17
C ASP A 321 27.96 -21.91 -8.64
N SER A 322 27.04 -22.36 -7.81
CA SER A 322 26.97 -23.75 -7.31
C SER A 322 26.56 -24.79 -8.36
N GLY A 323 26.17 -24.36 -9.55
CA GLY A 323 25.60 -25.20 -10.61
C GLY A 323 24.12 -25.50 -10.48
N TRP A 324 23.45 -25.06 -9.40
CA TRP A 324 22.02 -25.25 -9.20
C TRP A 324 21.21 -24.21 -9.95
N ARG A 325 20.04 -24.63 -10.47
CA ARG A 325 19.06 -23.68 -11.00
C ARG A 325 18.39 -22.92 -9.86
N VAL A 326 18.30 -21.59 -10.00
CA VAL A 326 17.68 -20.68 -9.02
C VAL A 326 16.68 -19.75 -9.72
N PHE A 327 15.63 -19.39 -9.04
CA PHE A 327 14.61 -18.46 -9.52
C PHE A 327 14.70 -17.07 -8.90
N ARG A 328 15.12 -16.98 -7.64
CA ARG A 328 15.20 -15.76 -6.83
C ARG A 328 13.84 -15.07 -6.70
N PRO A 329 12.87 -15.71 -6.04
CA PRO A 329 11.45 -15.34 -6.08
C PRO A 329 11.16 -13.93 -5.56
N TYR A 330 11.97 -13.43 -4.63
CA TYR A 330 11.77 -12.14 -3.97
C TYR A 330 12.62 -11.00 -4.55
N GLU A 331 13.47 -11.29 -5.53
CA GLU A 331 14.18 -10.24 -6.26
C GLU A 331 13.22 -9.46 -7.17
N THR A 332 13.49 -8.15 -7.30
CA THR A 332 12.75 -7.26 -8.21
C THR A 332 13.01 -7.62 -9.66
N LEU A 333 11.98 -7.56 -10.47
CA LEU A 333 12.06 -7.75 -11.91
C LEU A 333 12.77 -6.58 -12.60
N THR A 334 13.65 -6.93 -13.54
CA THR A 334 14.13 -5.98 -14.53
C THR A 334 13.15 -5.86 -15.71
N ARG A 335 13.20 -4.73 -16.43
CA ARG A 335 12.42 -4.54 -17.66
C ARG A 335 12.68 -5.62 -18.70
N LEU A 336 13.95 -6.05 -18.84
CA LEU A 336 14.34 -7.13 -19.74
C LEU A 336 13.67 -8.48 -19.35
N GLN A 337 13.68 -8.82 -18.07
CA GLN A 337 13.06 -10.06 -17.60
C GLN A 337 11.54 -10.05 -17.82
N LEU A 338 10.90 -8.87 -17.63
CA LEU A 338 9.48 -8.70 -17.95
C LEU A 338 9.22 -8.94 -19.44
N ALA A 339 10.01 -8.35 -20.33
CA ALA A 339 9.90 -8.54 -21.79
C ALA A 339 10.04 -10.01 -22.18
N GLN A 340 11.03 -10.73 -21.62
CA GLN A 340 11.26 -12.16 -21.90
C GLN A 340 10.07 -13.02 -21.48
N ILE A 341 9.52 -12.79 -20.28
CA ILE A 341 8.36 -13.54 -19.77
C ILE A 341 7.14 -13.26 -20.64
N THR A 342 6.88 -12.00 -20.96
CA THR A 342 5.75 -11.59 -21.81
C THR A 342 5.86 -12.19 -23.22
N ALA A 343 7.05 -12.21 -23.81
CA ALA A 343 7.28 -12.83 -25.12
C ALA A 343 7.01 -14.34 -25.09
N ARG A 344 7.46 -15.06 -24.06
CA ARG A 344 7.16 -16.50 -23.90
C ARG A 344 5.67 -16.77 -23.75
N MET A 345 4.95 -15.96 -22.95
CA MET A 345 3.50 -16.07 -22.83
C MET A 345 2.80 -15.85 -24.17
N ALA A 346 3.21 -14.85 -24.95
CA ALA A 346 2.63 -14.57 -26.25
C ALA A 346 2.84 -15.73 -27.23
N ARG A 347 4.03 -16.35 -27.24
CA ARG A 347 4.31 -17.54 -28.08
C ARG A 347 3.48 -18.75 -27.65
N ASN A 348 3.38 -19.00 -26.33
CA ASN A 348 2.66 -20.16 -25.80
C ASN A 348 1.14 -20.07 -26.03
N ASP A 349 0.55 -18.88 -25.83
CA ASP A 349 -0.91 -18.69 -25.93
C ASP A 349 -1.40 -18.58 -27.38
N ARG A 350 -0.66 -17.87 -28.24
CA ARG A 350 -1.13 -17.50 -29.58
C ARG A 350 -0.25 -17.96 -30.72
N GLY A 351 0.83 -18.66 -30.44
CA GLY A 351 1.78 -19.14 -31.45
C GLY A 351 2.42 -18.00 -32.25
N TYR A 352 2.60 -16.82 -31.65
CA TYR A 352 3.28 -15.72 -32.33
C TYR A 352 4.69 -16.16 -32.72
N PRO A 353 5.04 -16.11 -34.01
CA PRO A 353 6.40 -16.39 -34.48
C PRO A 353 7.34 -15.31 -34.00
N ASP A 354 8.62 -15.66 -33.91
CA ASP A 354 9.65 -14.63 -33.73
C ASP A 354 9.58 -13.62 -34.87
N PRO A 355 9.70 -12.31 -34.57
CA PRO A 355 9.73 -11.31 -35.62
C PRO A 355 10.99 -11.54 -36.48
N LEU A 356 10.77 -12.02 -37.68
CA LEU A 356 11.84 -12.29 -38.67
C LEU A 356 12.17 -11.05 -39.55
N SER A 357 11.60 -9.88 -39.22
CA SER A 357 11.65 -8.75 -40.12
C SER A 357 12.81 -7.80 -39.86
N GLU A 358 13.38 -7.27 -40.95
CA GLU A 358 14.31 -6.14 -40.97
C GLU A 358 13.71 -4.86 -40.33
N GLU A 359 12.44 -4.86 -39.97
CA GLU A 359 11.68 -3.78 -39.30
C GLU A 359 11.63 -3.88 -37.78
N ALA A 360 12.22 -4.90 -37.18
CA ALA A 360 12.23 -5.03 -35.69
C ALA A 360 13.03 -3.88 -35.09
N PRO A 361 12.49 -3.20 -34.06
CA PRO A 361 13.22 -2.12 -33.40
C PRO A 361 14.54 -2.65 -32.81
N THR A 362 15.64 -1.99 -33.13
CA THR A 362 16.95 -2.29 -32.57
C THR A 362 17.13 -1.55 -31.24
N PHE A 363 17.37 -2.30 -30.19
CA PHE A 363 17.72 -1.75 -28.89
C PHE A 363 19.23 -1.86 -28.67
N LEU A 364 19.88 -0.75 -28.35
CA LEU A 364 21.35 -0.72 -28.15
C LEU A 364 21.81 -1.32 -26.82
N ASP A 365 20.89 -1.46 -25.85
CA ASP A 365 21.13 -1.92 -24.48
C ASP A 365 20.57 -3.31 -24.19
N VAL A 366 20.07 -4.02 -25.19
CA VAL A 366 19.54 -5.36 -25.06
C VAL A 366 20.59 -6.39 -25.47
N PRO A 367 20.95 -7.35 -24.58
CA PRO A 367 21.88 -8.42 -24.91
C PRO A 367 21.37 -9.31 -26.06
N ASP A 368 22.27 -9.86 -26.89
CA ASP A 368 21.94 -10.67 -28.05
C ASP A 368 20.95 -11.81 -27.77
N TYR A 369 21.07 -12.46 -26.63
CA TYR A 369 20.18 -13.56 -26.20
C TYR A 369 18.72 -13.14 -25.94
N ALA A 370 18.44 -11.85 -25.84
CA ALA A 370 17.12 -11.32 -25.53
C ALA A 370 16.55 -10.42 -26.63
N VAL A 371 17.27 -10.20 -27.71
CA VAL A 371 16.85 -9.32 -28.82
C VAL A 371 15.51 -9.79 -29.42
N ALA A 372 15.36 -11.07 -29.68
CA ALA A 372 14.13 -11.64 -30.26
C ALA A 372 12.90 -11.44 -29.33
N ASP A 373 13.09 -11.58 -28.01
CA ASP A 373 12.04 -11.37 -27.03
C ASP A 373 11.64 -9.88 -26.96
N ALA A 374 12.62 -8.99 -26.89
CA ALA A 374 12.38 -7.55 -26.85
C ALA A 374 11.70 -7.04 -28.14
N ALA A 375 12.15 -7.53 -29.29
CA ALA A 375 11.57 -7.19 -30.58
C ALA A 375 10.11 -7.67 -30.71
N LEU A 376 9.80 -8.90 -30.26
CA LEU A 376 8.43 -9.41 -30.27
C LEU A 376 7.51 -8.56 -29.40
N VAL A 377 7.92 -8.25 -28.20
CA VAL A 377 7.09 -7.46 -27.24
C VAL A 377 6.87 -6.05 -27.77
N ALA A 378 7.88 -5.43 -28.37
CA ALA A 378 7.76 -4.11 -29.01
C ALA A 378 6.84 -4.13 -30.23
N ALA A 379 6.98 -5.15 -31.12
CA ALA A 379 6.12 -5.32 -32.29
C ALA A 379 4.64 -5.54 -31.92
N LEU A 380 4.38 -6.16 -30.77
CA LEU A 380 3.03 -6.33 -30.24
C LEU A 380 2.50 -5.10 -29.48
N GLY A 381 3.29 -4.04 -29.35
CA GLY A 381 2.95 -2.84 -28.59
C GLY A 381 2.76 -3.10 -27.08
N LEU A 382 3.45 -4.10 -26.54
CA LEU A 382 3.34 -4.51 -25.14
C LEU A 382 4.33 -3.79 -24.22
N MET A 383 5.38 -3.20 -24.78
CA MET A 383 6.40 -2.39 -24.08
C MET A 383 7.00 -1.33 -24.99
#